data_c466856e07e16e2fbd35e733afa4208e
#
_entry.id   c466856e07e16e2fbd35e733afa4208e
#
_cell.length_a   1.000
_cell.length_b   1.000
_cell.length_c   1.000
_cell.angle_alpha   90.00
_cell.angle_beta   90.00
_cell.angle_gamma   90.00
#
_symmetry.space_group_name_H-M   'P 1'
#
loop_
_entity.id
_entity.type
_entity.pdbx_description
1 polymer ?
#
loop_
_entity_poly.entity_id
_entity_poly.type
_entity_poly.pdbx_seq_one_letter_code
_entity_poly.pdbx_strand_id
1 'polypeptide(L)'
;KIMMQNPLDNLSWGSWITGFCVGDVPDQLAAAYKELYGEDLVLSEGCANAGYEFLKRLHDNKPTYTSSSDEIAESVGTPGQSDPPVGFCASSKLRKNEDNGWVLAPVNLYPTTGIPAINTLYVVEGCEHPAAAKLLIRFMMGGIDGDTSGYEPFNTLGGWPVRDDIEPAEGSVPYAEMNVSPFDPDEIYVNYNTVRDFWQMLG
;
A
#
# COMPACT_ATOMS: atom_id res chain seq x y z
N LYS A 1 -13.26 -6.83 -12.19
CA LYS A 1 -11.96 -6.53 -12.86
C LYS A 1 -10.97 -6.00 -11.83
N ILE A 2 -9.74 -6.49 -11.89
CA ILE A 2 -8.64 -6.04 -11.00
C ILE A 2 -7.66 -5.23 -11.85
N MET A 3 -7.22 -4.09 -11.34
CA MET A 3 -6.19 -3.24 -11.95
C MET A 3 -5.04 -3.02 -10.99
N MET A 4 -3.80 -3.14 -11.48
CA MET A 4 -2.58 -2.96 -10.68
C MET A 4 -1.38 -2.67 -11.57
N GLN A 5 -0.29 -2.21 -10.99
CA GLN A 5 1.00 -2.19 -11.70
C GLN A 5 1.64 -3.59 -11.63
N ASN A 6 2.47 -3.92 -12.61
CA ASN A 6 3.17 -5.20 -12.59
C ASN A 6 4.20 -5.20 -11.44
N PRO A 7 4.16 -6.18 -10.52
CA PRO A 7 5.13 -6.30 -9.44
C PRO A 7 6.59 -6.45 -9.88
N LEU A 8 6.83 -6.83 -11.12
CA LEU A 8 8.20 -6.96 -11.66
C LEU A 8 8.84 -5.62 -12.03
N ASP A 9 8.03 -4.59 -12.27
CA ASP A 9 8.49 -3.30 -12.80
C ASP A 9 8.82 -2.27 -11.70
N ASN A 10 8.41 -2.55 -10.46
CA ASN A 10 8.52 -1.57 -9.38
C ASN A 10 8.78 -2.25 -8.03
N LEU A 11 9.80 -1.76 -7.31
CA LEU A 11 10.21 -2.29 -6.01
C LEU A 11 9.07 -2.28 -4.98
N SER A 12 8.27 -1.22 -4.94
CA SER A 12 7.17 -1.10 -3.98
C SER A 12 6.10 -2.17 -4.22
N TRP A 13 5.80 -2.48 -5.48
CA TRP A 13 4.87 -3.53 -5.85
C TRP A 13 5.42 -4.92 -5.58
N GLY A 14 6.71 -5.14 -5.84
CA GLY A 14 7.40 -6.37 -5.45
C GLY A 14 7.40 -6.58 -3.93
N SER A 15 7.62 -5.51 -3.16
CA SER A 15 7.53 -5.56 -1.69
C SER A 15 6.11 -5.83 -1.22
N TRP A 16 5.10 -5.24 -1.88
CA TRP A 16 3.70 -5.48 -1.57
C TRP A 16 3.31 -6.95 -1.74
N ILE A 17 3.64 -7.59 -2.88
CA ILE A 17 3.35 -9.02 -3.06
C ILE A 17 4.15 -9.89 -2.09
N THR A 18 5.38 -9.49 -1.73
CA THR A 18 6.19 -10.21 -0.75
C THR A 18 5.53 -10.20 0.63
N GLY A 19 4.91 -9.10 1.02
CA GLY A 19 4.20 -8.97 2.29
C GLY A 19 3.09 -10.01 2.51
N PHE A 20 2.49 -10.54 1.45
CA PHE A 20 1.51 -11.63 1.58
C PHE A 20 2.15 -12.99 1.90
N CYS A 21 3.44 -13.18 1.64
CA CYS A 21 4.12 -14.46 1.73
C CYS A 21 4.96 -14.63 3.00
N VAL A 22 5.08 -13.58 3.82
CA VAL A 22 5.98 -13.55 5.00
C VAL A 22 5.22 -13.26 6.30
N GLY A 23 5.90 -13.45 7.43
CA GLY A 23 5.33 -13.24 8.76
C GLY A 23 4.12 -14.13 9.03
N ASP A 24 3.13 -13.57 9.68
CA ASP A 24 1.86 -14.25 10.03
C ASP A 24 0.73 -14.04 9.00
N VAL A 25 0.98 -13.24 7.95
CA VAL A 25 -0.02 -12.96 6.90
C VAL A 25 -0.49 -14.23 6.18
N PRO A 26 0.38 -15.20 5.83
CA PRO A 26 -0.09 -16.46 5.26
C PRO A 26 -1.10 -17.22 6.12
N ASP A 27 -0.89 -17.26 7.43
CA ASP A 27 -1.82 -17.94 8.36
C ASP A 27 -3.14 -17.18 8.47
N GLN A 28 -3.09 -15.85 8.46
CA GLN A 28 -4.28 -14.99 8.43
C GLN A 28 -5.08 -15.17 7.13
N LEU A 29 -4.40 -15.30 5.98
CA LEU A 29 -5.04 -15.60 4.69
C LEU A 29 -5.73 -16.96 4.68
N ALA A 30 -5.08 -17.98 5.23
CA ALA A 30 -5.67 -19.32 5.35
C ALA A 30 -6.90 -19.30 6.26
N ALA A 31 -6.83 -18.57 7.39
CA ALA A 31 -7.97 -18.40 8.31
C ALA A 31 -9.13 -17.65 7.65
N ALA A 32 -8.85 -16.56 6.94
CA ALA A 32 -9.86 -15.79 6.20
C ALA A 32 -10.53 -16.61 5.10
N TYR A 33 -9.76 -17.44 4.40
CA TYR A 33 -10.30 -18.36 3.41
C TYR A 33 -11.28 -19.36 4.06
N LYS A 34 -10.89 -19.95 5.18
CA LYS A 34 -11.74 -20.90 5.92
C LYS A 34 -13.03 -20.24 6.43
N GLU A 35 -12.93 -19.01 6.93
CA GLU A 35 -14.10 -18.24 7.36
C GLU A 35 -15.07 -17.96 6.19
N LEU A 36 -14.52 -17.58 5.02
CA LEU A 36 -15.34 -17.22 3.86
C LEU A 36 -15.99 -18.43 3.18
N TYR A 37 -15.26 -19.54 3.06
CA TYR A 37 -15.70 -20.71 2.27
C TYR A 37 -16.13 -21.91 3.11
N GLY A 38 -15.86 -21.91 4.42
CA GLY A 38 -16.22 -23.01 5.34
C GLY A 38 -15.32 -24.24 5.25
N GLU A 39 -14.22 -24.16 4.49
CA GLU A 39 -13.27 -25.26 4.27
C GLU A 39 -11.82 -24.78 4.37
N ASP A 40 -10.91 -25.70 4.64
CA ASP A 40 -9.49 -25.39 4.71
C ASP A 40 -8.92 -25.08 3.31
N LEU A 41 -8.01 -24.08 3.23
CA LEU A 41 -7.32 -23.74 2.01
C LEU A 41 -6.41 -24.88 1.57
N VAL A 42 -6.61 -25.38 0.35
CA VAL A 42 -5.71 -26.34 -0.30
C VAL A 42 -4.74 -25.57 -1.18
N LEU A 43 -3.45 -25.77 -0.92
CA LEU A 43 -2.39 -25.13 -1.68
C LEU A 43 -2.19 -25.83 -3.03
N SER A 44 -2.07 -25.03 -4.08
CA SER A 44 -1.68 -25.52 -5.42
C SER A 44 -0.21 -25.99 -5.41
N GLU A 45 0.14 -26.84 -6.36
CA GLU A 45 1.54 -27.25 -6.57
C GLU A 45 2.44 -26.03 -6.76
N GLY A 46 3.58 -26.01 -6.07
CA GLY A 46 4.54 -24.92 -6.10
C GLY A 46 4.25 -23.76 -5.13
N CYS A 47 3.08 -23.73 -4.46
CA CYS A 47 2.77 -22.74 -3.47
C CYS A 47 3.28 -23.17 -2.08
N ALA A 48 4.22 -22.42 -1.51
CA ALA A 48 4.84 -22.74 -0.22
C ALA A 48 3.91 -22.47 0.99
N ASN A 49 3.01 -21.50 0.86
CA ASN A 49 2.03 -21.13 1.88
C ASN A 49 0.82 -20.42 1.26
N ALA A 50 -0.13 -19.98 2.09
CA ALA A 50 -1.35 -19.32 1.64
C ALA A 50 -1.10 -17.98 0.92
N GLY A 51 0.02 -17.30 1.20
CA GLY A 51 0.42 -16.09 0.49
C GLY A 51 0.75 -16.38 -0.98
N TYR A 52 1.54 -17.42 -1.25
CA TYR A 52 1.84 -17.85 -2.62
C TYR A 52 0.57 -18.31 -3.35
N GLU A 53 -0.32 -19.03 -2.66
CA GLU A 53 -1.61 -19.41 -3.22
C GLU A 53 -2.47 -18.20 -3.57
N PHE A 54 -2.49 -17.17 -2.69
CA PHE A 54 -3.17 -15.91 -2.96
C PHE A 54 -2.60 -15.22 -4.21
N LEU A 55 -1.28 -15.12 -4.32
CA LEU A 55 -0.61 -14.51 -5.48
C LEU A 55 -0.93 -15.27 -6.77
N LYS A 56 -0.92 -16.61 -6.71
CA LYS A 56 -1.30 -17.44 -7.85
C LYS A 56 -2.73 -17.15 -8.29
N ARG A 57 -3.69 -17.15 -7.36
CA ARG A 57 -5.09 -16.84 -7.66
C ARG A 57 -5.29 -15.42 -8.17
N LEU A 58 -4.55 -14.45 -7.62
CA LEU A 58 -4.54 -13.07 -8.11
C LEU A 58 -4.09 -13.01 -9.57
N HIS A 59 -3.00 -13.70 -9.90
CA HIS A 59 -2.48 -13.78 -11.26
C HIS A 59 -3.47 -14.49 -12.21
N ASP A 60 -4.06 -15.61 -11.78
CA ASP A 60 -5.03 -16.40 -12.57
C ASP A 60 -6.31 -15.60 -12.87
N ASN A 61 -6.66 -14.60 -12.04
CA ASN A 61 -7.73 -13.64 -12.30
C ASN A 61 -7.41 -12.62 -13.40
N LYS A 62 -6.22 -12.69 -14.00
CA LYS A 62 -5.78 -11.85 -15.12
C LYS A 62 -5.96 -10.36 -14.86
N PRO A 63 -5.26 -9.81 -13.86
CA PRO A 63 -5.34 -8.38 -13.58
C PRO A 63 -4.90 -7.57 -14.81
N THR A 64 -5.52 -6.41 -14.99
CA THR A 64 -5.09 -5.46 -15.99
C THR A 64 -3.89 -4.68 -15.44
N TYR A 65 -2.76 -4.79 -16.10
CA TYR A 65 -1.56 -4.03 -15.73
C TYR A 65 -1.57 -2.65 -16.35
N THR A 66 -1.17 -1.66 -15.56
CA THR A 66 -1.02 -0.26 -15.97
C THR A 66 0.39 0.21 -15.68
N SER A 67 0.79 1.32 -16.32
CA SER A 67 2.11 1.91 -16.13
C SER A 67 2.21 2.77 -14.87
N SER A 68 1.06 3.23 -14.34
CA SER A 68 1.03 4.16 -13.20
C SER A 68 -0.19 3.98 -12.29
N SER A 69 -0.04 4.42 -11.05
CA SER A 69 -1.19 4.52 -10.12
C SER A 69 -2.21 5.59 -10.54
N ASP A 70 -1.83 6.54 -11.40
CA ASP A 70 -2.77 7.54 -11.92
C ASP A 70 -3.75 6.92 -12.91
N GLU A 71 -3.30 6.05 -13.81
CA GLU A 71 -4.18 5.31 -14.72
C GLU A 71 -5.15 4.40 -13.98
N ILE A 72 -4.70 3.76 -12.89
CA ILE A 72 -5.58 2.96 -12.04
C ILE A 72 -6.63 3.86 -11.40
N ALA A 73 -6.20 4.97 -10.78
CA ALA A 73 -7.08 5.89 -10.08
C ALA A 73 -8.14 6.50 -11.01
N GLU A 74 -7.76 6.91 -12.22
CA GLU A 74 -8.67 7.40 -13.25
C GLU A 74 -9.69 6.33 -13.65
N SER A 75 -9.22 5.11 -13.92
CA SER A 75 -10.08 4.01 -14.36
C SER A 75 -11.08 3.60 -13.29
N VAL A 76 -10.67 3.60 -12.01
CA VAL A 76 -11.55 3.25 -10.87
C VAL A 76 -12.46 4.43 -10.51
N GLY A 77 -11.90 5.65 -10.50
CA GLY A 77 -12.56 6.86 -10.00
C GLY A 77 -13.53 7.52 -10.97
N THR A 78 -13.55 7.13 -12.24
CA THR A 78 -14.49 7.70 -13.23
C THR A 78 -15.94 7.46 -12.80
N PRO A 79 -16.75 8.51 -12.61
CA PRO A 79 -18.12 8.36 -12.14
C PRO A 79 -19.05 7.72 -13.20
N GLY A 80 -20.17 7.16 -12.75
CA GLY A 80 -21.21 6.64 -13.62
C GLY A 80 -20.96 5.25 -14.22
N GLN A 81 -19.92 4.56 -13.79
CA GLN A 81 -19.64 3.18 -14.21
C GLN A 81 -20.65 2.22 -13.55
N SER A 82 -21.22 1.30 -14.34
CA SER A 82 -22.11 0.24 -13.85
C SER A 82 -21.35 -0.92 -13.21
N ASP A 83 -20.08 -1.11 -13.56
CA ASP A 83 -19.19 -2.19 -13.08
C ASP A 83 -17.76 -1.64 -12.94
N PRO A 84 -17.50 -0.80 -11.91
CA PRO A 84 -16.20 -0.21 -11.71
C PRO A 84 -15.15 -1.29 -11.35
N PRO A 85 -13.92 -1.19 -11.83
CA PRO A 85 -12.86 -2.09 -11.42
C PRO A 85 -12.43 -1.86 -9.97
N VAL A 86 -11.81 -2.85 -9.37
CA VAL A 86 -11.05 -2.69 -8.11
C VAL A 86 -9.60 -2.41 -8.48
N GLY A 87 -9.03 -1.34 -7.92
CA GLY A 87 -7.66 -0.93 -8.21
C GLY A 87 -6.76 -1.02 -6.99
N PHE A 88 -5.59 -1.64 -7.15
CA PHE A 88 -4.53 -1.52 -6.16
C PHE A 88 -3.65 -0.32 -6.55
N CYS A 89 -3.63 0.72 -5.73
CA CYS A 89 -2.83 1.91 -5.96
C CYS A 89 -2.50 2.63 -4.65
N ALA A 90 -1.64 3.65 -4.72
CA ALA A 90 -1.32 4.44 -3.55
C ALA A 90 -2.56 5.21 -3.04
N SER A 91 -2.82 5.14 -1.73
CA SER A 91 -3.94 5.83 -1.06
C SER A 91 -3.93 7.35 -1.29
N SER A 92 -2.76 7.94 -1.50
CA SER A 92 -2.61 9.37 -1.82
C SER A 92 -3.35 9.83 -3.09
N LYS A 93 -3.84 8.90 -3.91
CA LYS A 93 -4.68 9.23 -5.08
C LYS A 93 -6.06 9.76 -4.68
N LEU A 94 -6.54 9.45 -3.47
CA LEU A 94 -7.80 9.97 -2.94
C LEU A 94 -7.88 11.51 -2.95
N ARG A 95 -6.75 12.20 -2.72
CA ARG A 95 -6.66 13.66 -2.76
C ARG A 95 -7.02 14.27 -4.12
N LYS A 96 -7.00 13.47 -5.20
CA LYS A 96 -7.31 13.93 -6.55
C LYS A 96 -8.79 13.84 -6.92
N ASN A 97 -9.63 13.33 -6.02
CA ASN A 97 -11.07 13.19 -6.28
C ASN A 97 -11.70 14.51 -6.68
N GLU A 98 -11.46 15.55 -5.90
CA GLU A 98 -12.07 16.87 -6.14
C GLU A 98 -11.57 17.48 -7.45
N ASP A 99 -10.25 17.53 -7.66
CA ASP A 99 -9.64 18.14 -8.85
C ASP A 99 -10.04 17.47 -10.16
N ASN A 100 -10.22 16.14 -10.14
CA ASN A 100 -10.53 15.35 -11.35
C ASN A 100 -12.01 14.94 -11.46
N GLY A 101 -12.83 15.26 -10.47
CA GLY A 101 -14.22 14.81 -10.43
C GLY A 101 -14.35 13.29 -10.27
N TRP A 102 -13.36 12.64 -9.62
CA TRP A 102 -13.38 11.20 -9.37
C TRP A 102 -14.17 10.85 -8.11
N VAL A 103 -14.57 9.58 -8.02
CA VAL A 103 -15.34 9.03 -6.90
C VAL A 103 -14.58 7.86 -6.23
N LEU A 104 -13.26 8.00 -6.09
CA LEU A 104 -12.43 6.99 -5.41
C LEU A 104 -12.86 6.84 -3.95
N ALA A 105 -12.98 5.61 -3.50
CA ALA A 105 -13.16 5.26 -2.10
C ALA A 105 -12.21 4.11 -1.72
N PRO A 106 -11.60 4.12 -0.52
CA PRO A 106 -10.80 3.01 -0.06
C PRO A 106 -11.68 1.81 0.28
N VAL A 107 -11.19 0.62 -0.01
CA VAL A 107 -11.78 -0.64 0.45
C VAL A 107 -10.83 -1.24 1.47
N ASN A 108 -11.33 -1.47 2.68
CA ASN A 108 -10.54 -2.10 3.74
C ASN A 108 -10.68 -3.62 3.61
N LEU A 109 -9.62 -4.29 3.19
CA LEU A 109 -9.58 -5.73 2.98
C LEU A 109 -9.06 -6.46 4.22
N TYR A 110 -9.52 -7.69 4.43
CA TYR A 110 -9.00 -8.60 5.44
C TYR A 110 -8.24 -9.77 4.78
N PRO A 111 -7.11 -10.19 5.31
CA PRO A 111 -6.41 -9.74 6.51
C PRO A 111 -5.63 -8.44 6.33
N THR A 112 -5.32 -8.02 5.12
CA THR A 112 -4.57 -6.78 4.88
C THR A 112 -5.05 -6.04 3.64
N THR A 113 -5.15 -4.72 3.75
CA THR A 113 -5.45 -3.81 2.64
C THR A 113 -4.18 -3.49 1.85
N GLY A 114 -3.03 -3.46 2.50
CA GLY A 114 -1.77 -3.08 1.88
C GLY A 114 -0.64 -2.90 2.89
N ILE A 115 0.40 -2.24 2.43
CA ILE A 115 1.61 -1.97 3.20
C ILE A 115 1.77 -0.46 3.42
N PRO A 116 2.41 -0.05 4.53
CA PRO A 116 2.71 1.36 4.75
C PRO A 116 3.78 1.84 3.75
N ALA A 117 3.54 2.97 3.10
CA ALA A 117 4.52 3.67 2.27
C ALA A 117 5.07 4.87 3.07
N ILE A 118 6.10 4.62 3.88
CA ILE A 118 6.69 5.63 4.75
C ILE A 118 7.66 6.50 3.95
N ASN A 119 7.42 7.81 3.94
CA ASN A 119 8.38 8.78 3.40
C ASN A 119 9.35 9.20 4.50
N THR A 120 10.63 9.14 4.22
CA THR A 120 11.71 9.48 5.15
C THR A 120 12.52 10.66 4.67
N LEU A 121 12.92 11.52 5.61
CA LEU A 121 13.76 12.70 5.36
C LEU A 121 15.14 12.47 5.99
N TYR A 122 16.21 12.74 5.24
CA TYR A 122 17.58 12.53 5.66
C TYR A 122 18.40 13.79 5.55
N VAL A 123 19.38 13.94 6.45
CA VAL A 123 20.50 14.87 6.26
C VAL A 123 21.60 14.09 5.54
N VAL A 124 21.97 14.56 4.36
CA VAL A 124 23.01 13.92 3.54
C VAL A 124 24.36 14.03 4.24
N GLU A 125 25.17 12.97 4.20
CA GLU A 125 26.55 13.00 4.68
C GLU A 125 27.35 14.05 3.89
N GLY A 126 28.16 14.84 4.60
CA GLY A 126 28.90 15.96 3.98
C GLY A 126 28.05 17.22 3.72
N CYS A 127 26.82 17.29 4.22
CA CYS A 127 25.98 18.49 4.12
C CYS A 127 26.71 19.71 4.71
N GLU A 128 26.87 20.78 3.94
CA GLU A 128 27.55 22.01 4.38
C GLU A 128 26.82 22.72 5.53
N HIS A 129 25.47 22.55 5.59
CA HIS A 129 24.62 23.23 6.57
C HIS A 129 23.73 22.24 7.34
N PRO A 130 24.27 21.29 8.10
CA PRO A 130 23.51 20.22 8.74
C PRO A 130 22.49 20.74 9.77
N ALA A 131 22.77 21.87 10.42
CA ALA A 131 21.83 22.48 11.36
C ALA A 131 20.59 23.05 10.66
N ALA A 132 20.78 23.69 9.51
CA ALA A 132 19.65 24.21 8.70
C ALA A 132 18.84 23.06 8.12
N ALA A 133 19.47 21.98 7.63
CA ALA A 133 18.78 20.80 7.14
C ALA A 133 17.93 20.14 8.23
N LYS A 134 18.46 19.98 9.45
CA LYS A 134 17.70 19.45 10.60
C LYS A 134 16.53 20.36 11.00
N LEU A 135 16.73 21.68 10.94
CA LEU A 135 15.67 22.64 11.23
C LEU A 135 14.54 22.55 10.20
N LEU A 136 14.89 22.42 8.92
CA LEU A 136 13.91 22.22 7.84
C LEU A 136 13.12 20.92 8.03
N ILE A 137 13.80 19.80 8.31
CA ILE A 137 13.13 18.53 8.59
C ILE A 137 12.17 18.68 9.76
N ARG A 138 12.63 19.31 10.86
CA ARG A 138 11.78 19.55 12.04
C ARG A 138 10.55 20.40 11.69
N PHE A 139 10.72 21.44 10.88
CA PHE A 139 9.62 22.29 10.42
C PHE A 139 8.63 21.47 9.57
N MET A 140 9.12 20.70 8.58
CA MET A 140 8.28 19.87 7.71
C MET A 140 7.53 18.77 8.47
N MET A 141 8.11 18.27 9.57
CA MET A 141 7.47 17.27 10.44
C MET A 141 6.44 17.88 11.41
N GLY A 142 6.20 19.20 11.34
CA GLY A 142 5.45 19.96 12.33
C GLY A 142 6.29 20.30 13.58
N GLY A 143 6.38 21.57 13.95
CA GLY A 143 7.16 22.04 15.10
C GLY A 143 6.71 21.41 16.42
N ILE A 144 7.56 21.47 17.47
CA ILE A 144 7.23 20.90 18.79
C ILE A 144 6.30 21.80 19.64
N ASP A 145 6.10 23.03 19.22
CA ASP A 145 5.32 24.02 19.96
C ASP A 145 3.87 24.13 19.45
N GLY A 146 3.36 23.08 18.78
CA GLY A 146 2.02 23.03 18.19
C GLY A 146 1.89 23.74 16.85
N ASP A 147 2.98 24.31 16.31
CA ASP A 147 3.00 24.85 14.95
C ASP A 147 3.16 23.72 13.93
N THR A 148 2.05 23.36 13.27
CA THR A 148 2.01 22.32 12.23
C THR A 148 2.07 22.88 10.80
N SER A 149 2.28 24.20 10.64
CA SER A 149 2.25 24.87 9.32
C SER A 149 3.21 24.28 8.31
N GLY A 150 4.37 23.76 8.74
CA GLY A 150 5.32 23.10 7.87
C GLY A 150 4.86 21.72 7.39
N TYR A 151 3.96 21.06 8.10
CA TYR A 151 3.38 19.76 7.71
C TYR A 151 2.09 19.91 6.91
N GLU A 152 1.38 21.02 7.04
CA GLU A 152 0.10 21.26 6.39
C GLU A 152 0.05 20.90 4.89
N PRO A 153 1.06 21.24 4.06
CA PRO A 153 1.05 20.85 2.63
C PRO A 153 1.08 19.34 2.38
N PHE A 154 1.47 18.56 3.37
CA PHE A 154 1.56 17.09 3.30
C PHE A 154 0.37 16.39 3.96
N ASN A 155 -0.41 17.13 4.76
CA ASN A 155 -1.61 16.62 5.42
C ASN A 155 -2.78 16.58 4.43
N THR A 156 -2.81 15.57 3.61
CA THR A 156 -3.76 15.43 2.51
C THR A 156 -4.51 14.11 2.59
N LEU A 157 -5.70 14.06 2.01
CA LEU A 157 -6.54 12.86 1.97
C LEU A 157 -5.77 11.66 1.41
N GLY A 158 -5.81 10.54 2.12
CA GLY A 158 -5.08 9.31 1.76
C GLY A 158 -3.62 9.30 2.24
N GLY A 159 -3.19 10.31 3.00
CA GLY A 159 -1.98 10.34 3.78
C GLY A 159 -2.29 10.40 5.27
N TRP A 160 -1.38 9.94 6.10
CA TRP A 160 -1.50 10.01 7.55
C TRP A 160 -0.24 10.58 8.17
N PRO A 161 -0.36 11.48 9.15
CA PRO A 161 0.79 11.96 9.91
C PRO A 161 1.42 10.81 10.70
N VAL A 162 2.73 10.84 10.83
CA VAL A 162 3.49 9.89 11.68
C VAL A 162 3.53 10.33 13.14
N ARG A 163 2.97 11.50 13.44
CA ARG A 163 2.88 12.06 14.80
C ARG A 163 1.43 11.93 15.27
N ASP A 164 1.26 11.43 16.49
CA ASP A 164 -0.06 11.21 17.10
C ASP A 164 -0.77 12.51 17.52
N ASP A 165 -0.03 13.62 17.60
CA ASP A 165 -0.57 14.94 17.96
C ASP A 165 -0.98 15.79 16.75
N ILE A 166 -0.90 15.25 15.54
CA ILE A 166 -1.38 15.89 14.31
C ILE A 166 -2.59 15.12 13.80
N GLU A 167 -3.72 15.80 13.75
CA GLU A 167 -4.93 15.21 13.18
C GLU A 167 -4.77 14.97 11.67
N PRO A 168 -5.18 13.81 11.13
CA PRO A 168 -5.16 13.57 9.69
C PRO A 168 -6.13 14.51 8.96
N ALA A 169 -5.95 14.64 7.64
CA ALA A 169 -6.80 15.46 6.80
C ALA A 169 -8.28 15.07 6.96
N GLU A 170 -9.17 16.08 6.90
CA GLU A 170 -10.61 15.87 6.99
C GLU A 170 -11.10 14.85 5.95
N GLY A 171 -11.95 13.93 6.37
CA GLY A 171 -12.46 12.83 5.53
C GLY A 171 -11.53 11.62 5.41
N SER A 172 -10.37 11.64 6.07
CA SER A 172 -9.51 10.46 6.15
C SER A 172 -10.14 9.38 7.03
N VAL A 173 -10.09 8.13 6.58
CA VAL A 173 -10.35 6.98 7.46
C VAL A 173 -9.22 6.93 8.49
N PRO A 174 -9.51 6.73 9.79
CA PRO A 174 -8.47 6.59 10.81
C PRO A 174 -7.48 5.47 10.45
N TYR A 175 -6.17 5.74 10.58
CA TYR A 175 -5.15 4.74 10.21
C TYR A 175 -5.32 3.42 10.99
N ALA A 176 -5.72 3.50 12.25
CA ALA A 176 -5.97 2.32 13.09
C ALA A 176 -7.15 1.45 12.61
N GLU A 177 -8.03 1.99 11.78
CA GLU A 177 -9.15 1.24 11.19
C GLU A 177 -8.77 0.60 9.84
N MET A 178 -7.62 0.97 9.29
CA MET A 178 -7.09 0.37 8.06
C MET A 178 -6.31 -0.90 8.40
N ASN A 179 -6.63 -2.01 7.74
CA ASN A 179 -5.87 -3.25 7.84
C ASN A 179 -4.55 -3.15 7.08
N VAL A 180 -3.68 -2.24 7.51
CA VAL A 180 -2.34 -2.11 6.94
C VAL A 180 -1.42 -3.08 7.65
N SER A 181 -0.78 -3.98 6.90
CA SER A 181 0.10 -4.99 7.48
C SER A 181 1.36 -4.36 8.05
N PRO A 182 1.63 -4.50 9.35
CA PRO A 182 2.94 -4.19 9.91
C PRO A 182 3.91 -5.31 9.51
N PHE A 183 4.56 -5.19 8.37
CA PHE A 183 5.56 -6.18 7.96
C PHE A 183 6.97 -5.77 8.44
N ASP A 184 7.78 -6.79 8.72
CA ASP A 184 9.19 -6.61 9.01
C ASP A 184 9.95 -6.31 7.71
N PRO A 185 10.61 -5.15 7.57
CA PRO A 185 11.40 -4.82 6.39
C PRO A 185 12.51 -5.84 6.08
N ASP A 186 13.08 -6.47 7.11
CA ASP A 186 14.13 -7.48 6.94
C ASP A 186 13.55 -8.76 6.33
N GLU A 187 12.36 -9.18 6.76
CA GLU A 187 11.64 -10.31 6.14
C GLU A 187 11.29 -10.04 4.68
N ILE A 188 10.83 -8.83 4.36
CA ILE A 188 10.58 -8.42 2.98
C ILE A 188 11.89 -8.49 2.17
N TYR A 189 12.96 -7.91 2.68
CA TYR A 189 14.25 -7.88 1.99
C TYR A 189 14.79 -9.28 1.68
N VAL A 190 14.75 -10.17 2.65
CA VAL A 190 15.25 -11.55 2.50
C VAL A 190 14.43 -12.36 1.50
N ASN A 191 13.10 -12.19 1.47
CA ASN A 191 12.20 -12.99 0.66
C ASN A 191 11.85 -12.37 -0.70
N TYR A 192 12.20 -11.10 -0.93
CA TYR A 192 11.82 -10.32 -2.11
C TYR A 192 12.10 -11.04 -3.43
N ASN A 193 13.32 -11.51 -3.62
CA ASN A 193 13.70 -12.17 -4.88
C ASN A 193 12.96 -13.50 -5.08
N THR A 194 12.78 -14.29 -4.03
CA THR A 194 12.08 -15.57 -4.08
C THR A 194 10.61 -15.39 -4.51
N VAL A 195 9.93 -14.39 -3.92
CA VAL A 195 8.53 -14.10 -4.27
C VAL A 195 8.41 -13.48 -5.65
N ARG A 196 9.34 -12.61 -6.01
CA ARG A 196 9.40 -12.02 -7.36
C ARG A 196 9.61 -13.09 -8.44
N ASP A 197 10.53 -14.04 -8.21
CA ASP A 197 10.79 -15.14 -9.14
C ASP A 197 9.56 -16.06 -9.26
N PHE A 198 8.88 -16.33 -8.14
CA PHE A 198 7.61 -17.05 -8.16
C PHE A 198 6.57 -16.32 -9.03
N TRP A 199 6.37 -15.02 -8.83
CA TRP A 199 5.44 -14.22 -9.64
C TRP A 199 5.79 -14.30 -11.13
N GLN A 200 7.08 -14.20 -11.47
CA GLN A 200 7.56 -14.30 -12.84
C GLN A 200 7.29 -15.67 -13.47
N MET A 201 7.32 -16.75 -12.68
CA MET A 201 7.03 -18.10 -13.18
C MET A 201 5.55 -18.35 -13.47
N LEU A 202 4.65 -17.53 -12.93
CA LEU A 202 3.21 -17.66 -13.17
C LEU A 202 2.80 -17.19 -14.57
N GLY A 203 3.54 -16.34 -15.22
CA GLY A 203 3.19 -15.75 -16.49
C GLY A 203 4.28 -15.21 -17.30
#